data_4ddfaf60d7e175c352d098bc0dcd78d3
#
_entry.id   4ddfaf60d7e175c352d098bc0dcd78d3
#
_cell.length_a   1.000
_cell.length_b   1.000
_cell.length_c   1.000
_cell.angle_alpha   90.00
_cell.angle_beta   90.00
_cell.angle_gamma   90.00
#
_symmetry.space_group_name_H-M   'P 1'
#
loop_
_entity.id
_entity.type
_entity.pdbx_description
1 polymer ?
#
loop_
_entity_poly.entity_id
_entity_poly.type
_entity_poly.pdbx_seq_one_letter_code
_entity_poly.pdbx_strand_id
1 'polypeptide(L)'
;HQRVVMAKKESGAGKSYDVVLRNGTKLEFDKRGNLTEIDCKHGSVPAELIPYPIRSYLRLHYPGRAVKKLEMGKKEYEVELANGMEFTFNKHFQLIDID
;
A
#
# COMPACT_ATOMS: atom_id res chain seq x y z
N HIS A 1 -9.83 -13.28 8.73
CA HIS A 1 -8.64 -12.66 9.29
C HIS A 1 -7.41 -13.48 8.98
N GLN A 2 -6.35 -12.82 8.63
CA GLN A 2 -5.09 -13.48 8.34
C GLN A 2 -4.25 -13.61 9.59
N ARG A 3 -3.60 -14.75 9.74
CA ARG A 3 -2.64 -14.93 10.81
C ARG A 3 -1.31 -14.31 10.42
N VAL A 4 -0.65 -13.72 11.41
CA VAL A 4 0.71 -13.24 11.24
C VAL A 4 1.62 -14.47 11.27
N VAL A 5 2.40 -14.69 10.20
CA VAL A 5 3.37 -15.79 10.14
C VAL A 5 4.78 -15.30 10.37
N MET A 6 5.03 -14.00 10.22
CA MET A 6 6.33 -13.42 10.47
C MET A 6 6.17 -11.97 10.85
N ALA A 7 6.90 -11.53 11.87
CA ALA A 7 7.02 -10.13 12.22
C ALA A 7 8.51 -9.85 12.37
N LYS A 8 8.99 -8.81 11.69
CA LYS A 8 10.39 -8.47 11.67
C LYS A 8 10.57 -7.01 12.02
N LYS A 9 11.47 -6.74 12.97
CA LYS A 9 11.85 -5.39 13.31
C LYS A 9 13.18 -5.07 12.68
N GLU A 10 13.23 -4.06 11.84
CA GLU A 10 14.47 -3.61 11.24
C GLU A 10 15.17 -2.65 12.18
N SER A 11 16.49 -2.80 12.29
CA SER A 11 17.31 -1.90 13.08
C SER A 11 17.91 -0.84 12.16
N GLY A 12 18.34 0.27 12.78
CA GLY A 12 18.95 1.36 12.04
C GLY A 12 18.12 2.63 12.14
N ALA A 13 18.48 3.64 11.33
CA ALA A 13 17.86 4.96 11.41
C ALA A 13 16.36 4.94 11.12
N GLY A 14 15.93 4.02 10.30
CA GLY A 14 14.54 3.95 9.86
C GLY A 14 13.67 2.98 10.63
N LYS A 15 14.11 2.43 11.73
CA LYS A 15 13.40 1.45 12.55
C LYS A 15 11.97 1.16 12.13
N SER A 16 11.76 0.20 11.25
CA SER A 16 10.45 -0.18 10.77
C SER A 16 10.12 -1.61 11.17
N TYR A 17 8.85 -1.99 11.01
CA TYR A 17 8.39 -3.32 11.31
C TYR A 17 7.74 -3.90 10.07
N ASP A 18 8.12 -5.11 9.70
CA ASP A 18 7.46 -5.85 8.63
C ASP A 18 6.66 -6.97 9.25
N VAL A 19 5.44 -7.14 8.76
CA VAL A 19 4.56 -8.22 9.17
C VAL A 19 4.14 -8.96 7.90
N VAL A 20 4.32 -10.28 7.89
CA VAL A 20 3.90 -11.10 6.77
C VAL A 20 2.73 -11.96 7.25
N LEU A 21 1.61 -11.86 6.56
CA LEU A 21 0.42 -12.65 6.85
C LEU A 21 0.51 -14.01 6.18
N ARG A 22 -0.37 -14.92 6.59
CA ARG A 22 -0.34 -16.29 6.08
C ARG A 22 -0.50 -16.37 4.56
N ASN A 23 -1.28 -15.47 3.98
CA ASN A 23 -1.50 -15.45 2.54
C ASN A 23 -0.37 -14.79 1.75
N GLY A 24 0.71 -14.38 2.42
CA GLY A 24 1.84 -13.72 1.78
C GLY A 24 1.75 -12.21 1.74
N THR A 25 0.65 -11.63 2.21
CA THR A 25 0.52 -10.16 2.27
C THR A 25 1.55 -9.60 3.24
N LYS A 26 2.31 -8.63 2.78
CA LYS A 26 3.31 -7.95 3.58
C LYS A 26 2.79 -6.59 4.01
N LEU A 27 2.89 -6.31 5.31
CA LEU A 27 2.55 -5.01 5.88
C LEU A 27 3.82 -4.41 6.44
N GLU A 28 4.03 -3.13 6.17
CA GLU A 28 5.17 -2.42 6.71
C GLU A 28 4.67 -1.24 7.55
N PHE A 29 5.26 -1.08 8.73
CA PHE A 29 4.90 -0.03 9.68
C PHE A 29 6.14 0.77 10.01
N ASP A 30 5.97 2.07 10.24
CA ASP A 30 7.08 2.90 10.68
C ASP A 30 7.32 2.72 12.18
N LYS A 31 8.32 3.40 12.72
CA LYS A 31 8.70 3.29 14.13
C LYS A 31 7.59 3.74 15.08
N ARG A 32 6.61 4.47 14.60
CA ARG A 32 5.48 4.95 15.40
C ARG A 32 4.28 4.02 15.33
N GLY A 33 4.40 2.95 14.54
CA GLY A 33 3.30 2.02 14.35
C GLY A 33 2.33 2.40 13.26
N ASN A 34 2.65 3.41 12.45
CA ASN A 34 1.79 3.78 11.32
C ASN A 34 2.05 2.86 10.14
N LEU A 35 0.97 2.39 9.51
CA LEU A 35 1.08 1.56 8.33
C LEU A 35 1.62 2.40 7.16
N THR A 36 2.71 1.94 6.54
CA THR A 36 3.36 2.65 5.45
C THR A 36 3.33 1.90 4.13
N GLU A 37 3.09 0.59 4.15
CA GLU A 37 3.01 -0.18 2.91
C GLU A 37 2.16 -1.42 3.11
N ILE A 38 1.36 -1.74 2.08
CA ILE A 38 0.63 -3.01 2.00
C ILE A 38 0.95 -3.60 0.64
N ASP A 39 1.54 -4.79 0.63
CA ASP A 39 1.89 -5.50 -0.59
C ASP A 39 1.18 -6.85 -0.59
N CYS A 40 0.17 -7.01 -1.45
CA CYS A 40 -0.62 -8.22 -1.55
C CYS A 40 -0.09 -9.11 -2.66
N LYS A 41 0.51 -10.23 -2.29
CA LYS A 41 1.05 -11.16 -3.27
C LYS A 41 -0.06 -11.91 -4.02
N HIS A 42 -1.10 -12.29 -3.29
CA HIS A 42 -2.22 -13.08 -3.84
C HIS A 42 -3.55 -12.46 -3.39
N GLY A 43 -3.96 -11.39 -4.01
CA GLY A 43 -5.19 -10.73 -3.62
C GLY A 43 -5.11 -9.24 -3.87
N SER A 44 -5.91 -8.49 -3.16
CA SER A 44 -5.98 -7.05 -3.34
C SER A 44 -6.00 -6.32 -2.01
N VAL A 45 -5.55 -5.07 -2.04
CA VAL A 45 -5.61 -4.19 -0.86
C VAL A 45 -7.08 -3.88 -0.60
N PRO A 46 -7.57 -4.09 0.64
CA PRO A 46 -8.95 -3.74 0.97
C PRO A 46 -9.23 -2.27 0.68
N ALA A 47 -10.38 -2.00 0.11
CA ALA A 47 -10.75 -0.63 -0.30
C ALA A 47 -10.72 0.34 0.87
N GLU A 48 -11.13 -0.10 2.05
CA GLU A 48 -11.18 0.76 3.24
C GLU A 48 -9.80 1.22 3.71
N LEU A 49 -8.73 0.57 3.25
CA LEU A 49 -7.36 0.97 3.60
C LEU A 49 -6.77 1.95 2.58
N ILE A 50 -7.44 2.15 1.45
CA ILE A 50 -6.99 3.08 0.42
C ILE A 50 -7.58 4.45 0.71
N PRO A 51 -6.78 5.52 0.75
CA PRO A 51 -7.32 6.86 0.96
C PRO A 51 -8.44 7.17 -0.03
N TYR A 52 -9.50 7.78 0.46
CA TYR A 52 -10.70 8.02 -0.34
C TYR A 52 -10.43 8.72 -1.68
N PRO A 53 -9.62 9.79 -1.75
CA PRO A 53 -9.37 10.46 -3.03
C PRO A 53 -8.70 9.55 -4.06
N ILE A 54 -7.79 8.67 -3.63
CA ILE A 54 -7.12 7.72 -4.52
C ILE A 54 -8.13 6.67 -4.98
N ARG A 55 -8.90 6.12 -4.04
CA ARG A 55 -9.91 5.12 -4.35
C ARG A 55 -10.94 5.66 -5.33
N SER A 56 -11.36 6.91 -5.13
CA SER A 56 -12.32 7.56 -6.00
C SER A 56 -11.78 7.76 -7.41
N TYR A 57 -10.52 8.20 -7.51
CA TYR A 57 -9.85 8.36 -8.80
C TYR A 57 -9.79 7.04 -9.57
N LEU A 58 -9.39 5.97 -8.89
CA LEU A 58 -9.27 4.67 -9.54
C LEU A 58 -10.62 4.12 -9.97
N ARG A 59 -11.66 4.32 -9.15
CA ARG A 59 -12.99 3.86 -9.50
C ARG A 59 -13.52 4.58 -10.74
N LEU A 60 -13.20 5.85 -10.87
CA LEU A 60 -13.68 6.67 -11.98
C LEU A 60 -12.95 6.34 -13.29
N HIS A 61 -11.62 6.20 -13.22
CA HIS A 61 -10.80 6.07 -14.43
C HIS A 61 -10.38 4.64 -14.75
N TYR A 62 -10.32 3.76 -13.75
CA TYR A 62 -9.88 2.38 -13.93
C TYR A 62 -10.78 1.42 -13.15
N PRO A 63 -12.08 1.43 -13.47
CA PRO A 63 -13.05 0.60 -12.73
C PRO A 63 -12.73 -0.88 -12.84
N GLY A 64 -12.96 -1.62 -11.75
CA GLY A 64 -12.76 -3.05 -11.73
C GLY A 64 -11.32 -3.50 -11.61
N ARG A 65 -10.37 -2.58 -11.46
CA ARG A 65 -8.96 -2.94 -11.32
C ARG A 65 -8.61 -3.11 -9.85
N ALA A 66 -8.02 -4.26 -9.51
CA ALA A 66 -7.59 -4.53 -8.15
C ALA A 66 -6.29 -3.79 -7.84
N VAL A 67 -6.19 -3.26 -6.62
CA VAL A 67 -4.96 -2.66 -6.12
C VAL A 67 -4.13 -3.75 -5.47
N LYS A 68 -2.93 -3.96 -5.97
CA LYS A 68 -2.02 -4.98 -5.46
C LYS A 68 -1.12 -4.45 -4.36
N LYS A 69 -0.72 -3.19 -4.47
CA LYS A 69 0.22 -2.59 -3.54
C LYS A 69 -0.15 -1.13 -3.29
N LEU A 70 -0.02 -0.71 -2.05
CA LEU A 70 -0.21 0.68 -1.65
C LEU A 70 0.94 1.07 -0.75
N GLU A 71 1.62 2.15 -1.10
CA GLU A 71 2.72 2.70 -0.32
C GLU A 71 2.36 4.12 0.10
N MET A 72 2.47 4.38 1.40
CA MET A 72 2.14 5.67 1.99
C MET A 72 3.40 6.29 2.54
N GLY A 73 4.16 6.93 1.65
CA GLY A 73 5.42 7.56 2.02
C GLY A 73 5.23 8.93 2.63
N LYS A 74 6.34 9.55 3.00
CA LYS A 74 6.32 10.87 3.62
C LYS A 74 5.92 11.97 2.65
N LYS A 75 6.29 11.84 1.38
CA LYS A 75 6.06 12.88 0.37
C LYS A 75 4.97 12.51 -0.63
N GLU A 76 4.70 11.23 -0.80
CA GLU A 76 3.78 10.79 -1.82
C GLU A 76 3.16 9.45 -1.50
N TYR A 77 2.09 9.13 -2.23
CA TYR A 77 1.45 7.83 -2.19
C TYR A 77 1.73 7.13 -3.51
N GLU A 78 2.03 5.83 -3.46
CA GLU A 78 2.20 5.03 -4.66
C GLU A 78 1.22 3.87 -4.64
N VAL A 79 0.57 3.64 -5.79
CA VAL A 79 -0.43 2.58 -5.92
C VAL A 79 -0.06 1.74 -7.14
N GLU A 80 0.00 0.44 -6.94
CA GLU A 80 0.24 -0.49 -8.04
C GLU A 80 -1.01 -1.35 -8.24
N LEU A 81 -1.51 -1.39 -9.47
CA LEU A 81 -2.64 -2.25 -9.82
C LEU A 81 -2.16 -3.66 -10.17
N ALA A 82 -3.08 -4.61 -10.16
CA ALA A 82 -2.77 -5.99 -10.47
C ALA A 82 -2.21 -6.18 -11.89
N ASN A 83 -2.52 -5.26 -12.81
CA ASN A 83 -2.01 -5.31 -14.18
C ASN A 83 -0.62 -4.66 -14.34
N GLY A 84 -0.02 -4.21 -13.24
CA GLY A 84 1.31 -3.62 -13.25
C GLY A 84 1.38 -2.12 -13.40
N MET A 85 0.26 -1.45 -13.63
CA MET A 85 0.25 0.01 -13.69
C MET A 85 0.55 0.61 -12.33
N GLU A 86 1.35 1.66 -12.30
CA GLU A 86 1.72 2.35 -11.07
C GLU A 86 1.31 3.81 -11.14
N PHE A 87 0.75 4.30 -10.04
CA PHE A 87 0.28 5.69 -9.92
C PHE A 87 0.95 6.33 -8.74
N THR A 88 1.43 7.55 -8.92
CA THR A 88 2.01 8.33 -7.84
C THR A 88 1.17 9.58 -7.60
N PHE A 89 0.78 9.80 -6.35
CA PHE A 89 0.01 10.97 -5.93
C PHE A 89 0.83 11.73 -4.90
N ASN A 90 0.75 13.07 -4.92
CA ASN A 90 1.37 13.85 -3.86
C ASN A 90 0.49 13.81 -2.60
N LYS A 91 0.90 14.48 -1.53
CA LYS A 91 0.16 14.45 -0.26
C LYS A 91 -1.15 15.24 -0.32
N HIS A 92 -1.39 15.98 -1.38
CA HIS A 92 -2.67 16.65 -1.63
C HIS A 92 -3.56 15.79 -2.54
N PHE A 93 -3.15 14.52 -2.77
CA PHE A 93 -3.88 13.57 -3.59
C PHE A 93 -4.02 13.99 -5.05
N GLN A 94 -3.06 14.76 -5.53
CA GLN A 94 -2.97 15.09 -6.94
C GLN A 94 -2.10 14.05 -7.63
N LEU A 95 -2.57 13.54 -8.77
CA LEU A 95 -1.80 12.58 -9.56
C LEU A 95 -0.60 13.29 -10.18
N ILE A 96 0.61 12.77 -9.92
CA ILE A 96 1.83 13.36 -10.46
C ILE A 96 2.56 12.45 -11.43
N ASP A 97 2.24 11.17 -11.46
CA ASP A 97 2.88 10.25 -12.41
C ASP A 97 2.06 8.99 -12.60
N ILE A 98 2.09 8.46 -13.82
CA ILE A 98 1.56 7.14 -14.17
C ILE A 98 2.65 6.39 -14.89
N ASP A 99 2.92 5.18 -14.40
CA ASP A 99 4.01 4.40 -14.98
C ASP A 99 3.54 3.02 -15.48
#